data_f83c0ab0ac45cfb14c7fff963bd0a9a7
#
_entry.id   f83c0ab0ac45cfb14c7fff963bd0a9a7
#
_cell.length_a   1.000
_cell.length_b   1.000
_cell.length_c   1.000
_cell.angle_alpha   90.00
_cell.angle_beta   90.00
_cell.angle_gamma   90.00
#
_symmetry.space_group_name_H-M   'P 1'
#
loop_
_entity.id
_entity.type
_entity.pdbx_description
1 polymer ?
#
loop_
_entity_poly.entity_id
_entity_poly.type
_entity_poly.pdbx_seq_one_letter_code
_entity_poly.pdbx_strand_id
1 'polypeptide(L)'
;YKPEMADVSRKRTLMQAKIKDALEHQEFVPFYQPIVDLNTGAVIGAEALARWLSPSSGLISPLDFIPIAEESGLIGSIGEQILTQACNDTVKGMKEGKWDERFHLHVNLSVNQLSQPDLISSLHSVLSSSGLNAGNLTLEITESRIVDNDPVIVKNMQAIRDLGIHIAIDDFGTGYSSLSKLKEM
;
A
#
# COMPACT_ATOMS: atom_id res chain seq x y z
N TYR A 1 -34.17 -11.68 14.76
CA TYR A 1 -32.91 -12.26 14.23
C TYR A 1 -33.07 -12.40 12.73
N LYS A 2 -32.43 -11.56 11.92
CA LYS A 2 -32.55 -11.64 10.47
C LYS A 2 -31.53 -12.67 9.94
N PRO A 3 -31.97 -13.70 9.18
CA PRO A 3 -31.07 -14.72 8.57
C PRO A 3 -29.94 -14.11 7.74
N GLU A 4 -30.20 -12.98 7.07
CA GLU A 4 -29.24 -12.25 6.23
C GLU A 4 -27.99 -11.76 6.99
N MET A 5 -28.11 -11.37 8.26
CA MET A 5 -26.96 -10.94 9.08
C MET A 5 -26.03 -12.11 9.44
N ALA A 6 -26.58 -13.29 9.66
CA ALA A 6 -25.81 -14.49 9.96
C ALA A 6 -25.00 -14.96 8.72
N ASP A 7 -25.59 -14.84 7.53
CA ASP A 7 -24.93 -15.20 6.27
C ASP A 7 -23.80 -14.22 5.93
N VAL A 8 -23.99 -12.92 6.15
CA VAL A 8 -22.95 -11.90 5.94
C VAL A 8 -21.76 -12.14 6.89
N SER A 9 -22.05 -12.37 8.17
CA SER A 9 -21.01 -12.66 9.17
C SER A 9 -20.22 -13.93 8.83
N ARG A 10 -20.90 -14.98 8.41
CA ARG A 10 -20.26 -16.25 7.99
C ARG A 10 -19.36 -16.06 6.76
N LYS A 11 -19.82 -15.33 5.76
CA LYS A 11 -19.02 -15.00 4.56
C LYS A 11 -17.76 -14.23 4.91
N ARG A 12 -17.86 -13.24 5.82
CA ARG A 12 -16.70 -12.47 6.31
C ARG A 12 -15.68 -13.34 7.02
N THR A 13 -16.12 -14.18 7.96
CA THR A 13 -15.23 -15.12 8.68
C THR A 13 -14.52 -16.06 7.74
N LEU A 14 -15.25 -16.60 6.73
CA LEU A 14 -14.65 -17.46 5.72
C LEU A 14 -13.60 -16.71 4.87
N MET A 15 -13.90 -15.49 4.45
CA MET A 15 -12.96 -14.65 3.68
C MET A 15 -11.72 -14.32 4.51
N GLN A 16 -11.87 -13.98 5.79
CA GLN A 16 -10.74 -13.73 6.69
C GLN A 16 -9.83 -14.96 6.82
N ALA A 17 -10.39 -16.15 6.94
CA ALA A 17 -9.60 -17.39 6.97
C ALA A 17 -8.85 -17.62 5.66
N LYS A 18 -9.50 -17.36 4.52
CA LYS A 18 -8.87 -17.45 3.19
C LYS A 18 -7.72 -16.43 3.03
N ILE A 19 -7.89 -15.19 3.54
CA ILE A 19 -6.83 -14.17 3.49
C ILE A 19 -5.61 -14.63 4.29
N LYS A 20 -5.80 -15.23 5.48
CA LYS A 20 -4.69 -15.77 6.27
C LYS A 20 -3.92 -16.86 5.54
N ASP A 21 -4.64 -17.82 4.96
CA ASP A 21 -4.06 -18.89 4.17
C ASP A 21 -3.30 -18.34 2.95
N ALA A 22 -3.90 -17.36 2.24
CA ALA A 22 -3.29 -16.70 1.10
C ALA A 22 -2.00 -15.94 1.44
N LEU A 23 -1.92 -15.33 2.63
CA LEU A 23 -0.69 -14.68 3.13
C LEU A 23 0.44 -15.70 3.31
N GLU A 24 0.15 -16.87 3.88
CA GLU A 24 1.13 -17.95 4.08
C GLU A 24 1.66 -18.50 2.75
N HIS A 25 0.80 -18.51 1.71
CA HIS A 25 1.14 -19.00 0.38
C HIS A 25 1.60 -17.92 -0.60
N GLN A 26 1.77 -16.66 -0.13
CA GLN A 26 2.22 -15.52 -0.94
C GLN A 26 1.34 -15.27 -2.19
N GLU A 27 0.02 -15.42 -2.05
CA GLU A 27 -0.94 -15.22 -3.13
C GLU A 27 -1.23 -13.73 -3.44
N PHE A 28 -0.79 -12.81 -2.57
CA PHE A 28 -0.89 -11.37 -2.81
C PHE A 28 0.32 -10.88 -3.58
N VAL A 29 0.08 -10.32 -4.77
CA VAL A 29 1.12 -9.85 -5.67
C VAL A 29 0.84 -8.43 -6.14
N PRO A 30 1.88 -7.61 -6.43
CA PRO A 30 1.70 -6.31 -7.05
C PRO A 30 1.42 -6.45 -8.56
N PHE A 31 0.41 -5.74 -9.06
CA PHE A 31 0.29 -5.40 -10.47
C PHE A 31 0.72 -3.94 -10.61
N TYR A 32 1.30 -3.60 -11.76
CA TYR A 32 1.90 -2.30 -11.95
C TYR A 32 1.14 -1.47 -12.97
N GLN A 33 0.72 -0.26 -12.56
CA GLN A 33 0.17 0.75 -13.45
C GLN A 33 1.28 1.76 -13.77
N PRO A 34 1.68 1.93 -15.05
CA PRO A 34 2.78 2.82 -15.39
C PRO A 34 2.42 4.29 -15.17
N ILE A 35 3.39 5.05 -14.66
CA ILE A 35 3.35 6.51 -14.55
C ILE A 35 4.24 7.05 -15.67
N VAL A 36 3.68 7.95 -16.49
CA VAL A 36 4.36 8.48 -17.68
C VAL A 36 4.58 9.99 -17.57
N ASP A 37 5.71 10.45 -18.03
CA ASP A 37 5.98 11.88 -18.23
C ASP A 37 5.17 12.38 -19.43
N LEU A 38 4.35 13.40 -19.23
CA LEU A 38 3.44 13.91 -20.26
C LEU A 38 4.13 14.61 -21.42
N ASN A 39 5.36 15.08 -21.25
CA ASN A 39 6.10 15.78 -22.30
C ASN A 39 6.84 14.79 -23.23
N THR A 40 7.36 13.70 -22.64
CA THR A 40 8.21 12.76 -23.34
C THR A 40 7.53 11.44 -23.66
N GLY A 41 6.44 11.10 -22.97
CA GLY A 41 5.79 9.80 -23.02
C GLY A 41 6.61 8.66 -22.39
N ALA A 42 7.74 8.99 -21.76
CA ALA A 42 8.58 7.98 -21.09
C ALA A 42 7.93 7.48 -19.80
N VAL A 43 8.09 6.20 -19.50
CA VAL A 43 7.69 5.62 -18.22
C VAL A 43 8.72 6.07 -17.16
N ILE A 44 8.25 6.82 -16.17
CA ILE A 44 9.08 7.39 -15.10
C ILE A 44 8.83 6.74 -13.74
N GLY A 45 7.82 5.87 -13.64
CA GLY A 45 7.45 5.19 -12.41
C GLY A 45 6.34 4.20 -12.64
N ALA A 46 5.90 3.57 -11.57
CA ALA A 46 4.70 2.74 -11.55
C ALA A 46 4.04 2.74 -10.18
N GLU A 47 2.73 2.65 -10.16
CA GLU A 47 1.95 2.36 -8.96
C GLU A 47 1.78 0.85 -8.80
N ALA A 48 2.14 0.33 -7.63
CA ALA A 48 1.96 -1.07 -7.27
C ALA A 48 0.59 -1.28 -6.64
N LEU A 49 -0.27 -1.94 -7.37
CA LEU A 49 -1.65 -2.22 -7.00
C LEU A 49 -1.78 -3.66 -6.50
N ALA A 50 -2.24 -3.84 -5.26
CA ALA A 50 -2.43 -5.16 -4.68
C ALA A 50 -3.43 -6.00 -5.49
N ARG A 51 -3.06 -7.26 -5.77
CA ARG A 51 -3.92 -8.26 -6.39
C ARG A 51 -3.82 -9.57 -5.64
N TRP A 52 -4.91 -10.27 -5.51
CA TRP A 52 -4.93 -11.59 -4.92
C TRP A 52 -5.10 -12.64 -6.03
N LEU A 53 -4.06 -13.42 -6.25
CA LEU A 53 -4.04 -14.52 -7.22
C LEU A 53 -4.31 -15.84 -6.50
N SER A 54 -5.58 -16.18 -6.34
CA SER A 54 -5.97 -17.43 -5.69
C SER A 54 -5.86 -18.61 -6.66
N PRO A 55 -5.15 -19.70 -6.30
CA PRO A 55 -5.07 -20.90 -7.15
C PRO A 55 -6.43 -21.52 -7.46
N SER A 56 -7.40 -21.38 -6.55
CA SER A 56 -8.73 -21.99 -6.69
C SER A 56 -9.77 -21.06 -7.33
N SER A 57 -9.59 -19.75 -7.22
CA SER A 57 -10.59 -18.74 -7.60
C SER A 57 -10.11 -17.75 -8.66
N GLY A 58 -8.82 -17.83 -9.05
CA GLY A 58 -8.21 -16.88 -9.97
C GLY A 58 -7.97 -15.51 -9.34
N LEU A 59 -8.08 -14.45 -10.13
CA LEU A 59 -7.90 -13.08 -9.66
C LEU A 59 -9.11 -12.61 -8.85
N ILE A 60 -8.88 -12.34 -7.56
CA ILE A 60 -9.89 -11.79 -6.64
C ILE A 60 -9.73 -10.27 -6.58
N SER A 61 -10.85 -9.56 -6.68
CA SER A 61 -10.87 -8.09 -6.70
C SER A 61 -10.42 -7.49 -5.36
N PRO A 62 -9.62 -6.40 -5.37
CA PRO A 62 -9.31 -5.64 -4.16
C PRO A 62 -10.54 -5.19 -3.38
N LEU A 63 -11.64 -4.86 -4.07
CA LEU A 63 -12.90 -4.46 -3.44
C LEU A 63 -13.52 -5.57 -2.57
N ASP A 64 -13.20 -6.85 -2.86
CA ASP A 64 -13.75 -7.98 -2.14
C ASP A 64 -12.92 -8.34 -0.88
N PHE A 65 -11.61 -8.09 -0.88
CA PHE A 65 -10.76 -8.51 0.22
C PHE A 65 -10.18 -7.36 1.08
N ILE A 66 -9.90 -6.19 0.50
CA ILE A 66 -9.31 -5.06 1.25
C ILE A 66 -10.17 -4.65 2.45
N PRO A 67 -11.50 -4.44 2.32
CA PRO A 67 -12.32 -4.04 3.48
C PRO A 67 -12.25 -5.07 4.61
N ILE A 68 -12.22 -6.36 4.27
CA ILE A 68 -12.16 -7.45 5.26
C ILE A 68 -10.76 -7.54 5.88
N ALA A 69 -9.71 -7.30 5.09
CA ALA A 69 -8.34 -7.24 5.58
C ALA A 69 -8.12 -6.07 6.55
N GLU A 70 -8.71 -4.90 6.26
CA GLU A 70 -8.68 -3.73 7.16
C GLU A 70 -9.40 -4.01 8.47
N GLU A 71 -10.66 -4.51 8.42
CA GLU A 71 -11.46 -4.84 9.59
C GLU A 71 -10.81 -5.91 10.48
N SER A 72 -10.07 -6.85 9.87
CA SER A 72 -9.40 -7.96 10.57
C SER A 72 -7.96 -7.68 10.96
N GLY A 73 -7.40 -6.50 10.63
CA GLY A 73 -6.01 -6.14 10.88
C GLY A 73 -4.99 -6.85 9.99
N LEU A 74 -5.43 -7.59 8.95
CA LEU A 74 -4.55 -8.31 8.04
C LEU A 74 -3.98 -7.43 6.92
N ILE A 75 -4.48 -6.21 6.76
CA ILE A 75 -4.03 -5.29 5.73
C ILE A 75 -2.54 -4.95 5.86
N GLY A 76 -2.01 -4.91 7.09
CA GLY A 76 -0.59 -4.68 7.36
C GLY A 76 0.29 -5.75 6.70
N SER A 77 -0.03 -7.02 6.91
CA SER A 77 0.72 -8.15 6.34
C SER A 77 0.62 -8.21 4.82
N ILE A 78 -0.56 -7.91 4.25
CA ILE A 78 -0.74 -7.81 2.79
C ILE A 78 0.13 -6.68 2.23
N GLY A 79 0.07 -5.50 2.85
CA GLY A 79 0.86 -4.33 2.42
C GLY A 79 2.36 -4.58 2.49
N GLU A 80 2.85 -5.25 3.54
CA GLU A 80 4.26 -5.62 3.66
C GLU A 80 4.70 -6.59 2.55
N GLN A 81 3.87 -7.59 2.24
CA GLN A 81 4.13 -8.54 1.14
C GLN A 81 4.21 -7.83 -0.21
N ILE A 82 3.22 -6.95 -0.50
CA ILE A 82 3.19 -6.14 -1.73
C ILE A 82 4.39 -5.21 -1.82
N LEU A 83 4.68 -4.47 -0.75
CA LEU A 83 5.79 -3.52 -0.71
C LEU A 83 7.14 -4.22 -0.91
N THR A 84 7.35 -5.34 -0.24
CA THR A 84 8.60 -6.13 -0.35
C THR A 84 8.80 -6.60 -1.78
N GLN A 85 7.77 -7.17 -2.39
CA GLN A 85 7.86 -7.65 -3.78
C GLN A 85 8.05 -6.50 -4.76
N ALA A 86 7.30 -5.41 -4.61
CA ALA A 86 7.39 -4.25 -5.50
C ALA A 86 8.77 -3.57 -5.44
N CYS A 87 9.37 -3.44 -4.25
CA CYS A 87 10.73 -2.94 -4.11
C CYS A 87 11.76 -3.86 -4.80
N ASN A 88 11.63 -5.17 -4.61
CA ASN A 88 12.52 -6.14 -5.26
C ASN A 88 12.39 -6.11 -6.79
N ASP A 89 11.16 -6.05 -7.31
CA ASP A 89 10.91 -5.99 -8.76
C ASP A 89 11.47 -4.70 -9.37
N THR A 90 11.33 -3.58 -8.66
CA THR A 90 11.88 -2.27 -9.07
C THR A 90 13.40 -2.32 -9.17
N VAL A 91 14.07 -2.81 -8.12
CA VAL A 91 15.54 -2.94 -8.10
C VAL A 91 16.03 -3.90 -9.18
N LYS A 92 15.31 -5.01 -9.40
CA LYS A 92 15.61 -5.94 -10.47
C LYS A 92 15.51 -5.27 -11.83
N GLY A 93 14.43 -4.52 -12.08
CA GLY A 93 14.24 -3.78 -13.33
C GLY A 93 15.33 -2.74 -13.59
N MET A 94 15.78 -2.02 -12.54
CA MET A 94 16.92 -1.09 -12.63
C MET A 94 18.22 -1.81 -12.98
N LYS A 95 18.53 -2.92 -12.30
CA LYS A 95 19.72 -3.73 -12.58
C LYS A 95 19.75 -4.34 -14.00
N GLU A 96 18.57 -4.67 -14.51
CA GLU A 96 18.41 -5.19 -15.89
C GLU A 96 18.37 -4.08 -16.94
N GLY A 97 18.48 -2.81 -16.55
CA GLY A 97 18.44 -1.65 -17.44
C GLY A 97 17.06 -1.39 -18.07
N LYS A 98 15.99 -1.94 -17.50
CA LYS A 98 14.61 -1.72 -17.93
C LYS A 98 14.08 -0.37 -17.48
N TRP A 99 14.53 0.08 -16.30
CA TRP A 99 14.22 1.37 -15.72
C TRP A 99 15.49 2.15 -15.45
N ASP A 100 15.34 3.46 -15.52
CA ASP A 100 16.33 4.45 -15.11
C ASP A 100 16.43 4.49 -13.56
N GLU A 101 17.56 4.97 -13.01
CA GLU A 101 17.77 5.15 -11.56
C GLU A 101 16.78 6.15 -10.93
N ARG A 102 16.10 6.97 -11.74
CA ARG A 102 15.07 7.92 -11.32
C ARG A 102 13.66 7.34 -11.35
N PHE A 103 13.52 6.05 -11.61
CA PHE A 103 12.21 5.40 -11.60
C PHE A 103 11.58 5.46 -10.20
N HIS A 104 10.35 5.94 -10.10
CA HIS A 104 9.60 6.07 -8.86
C HIS A 104 8.59 4.93 -8.71
N LEU A 105 8.68 4.24 -7.58
CA LEU A 105 7.69 3.25 -7.16
C LEU A 105 6.67 3.91 -6.24
N HIS A 106 5.39 3.80 -6.57
CA HIS A 106 4.28 4.26 -5.75
C HIS A 106 3.57 3.06 -5.11
N VAL A 107 3.30 3.13 -3.82
CA VAL A 107 2.62 2.07 -3.07
C VAL A 107 1.59 2.66 -2.14
N ASN A 108 0.37 2.14 -2.18
CA ASN A 108 -0.72 2.55 -1.30
C ASN A 108 -0.45 2.12 0.14
N LEU A 109 -0.64 3.05 1.08
CA LEU A 109 -0.52 2.83 2.52
C LEU A 109 -1.85 3.18 3.20
N SER A 110 -2.49 2.19 3.84
CA SER A 110 -3.71 2.46 4.60
C SER A 110 -3.41 3.20 5.91
N VAL A 111 -4.39 3.97 6.40
CA VAL A 111 -4.27 4.66 7.70
C VAL A 111 -4.07 3.68 8.86
N ASN A 112 -4.67 2.48 8.77
CA ASN A 112 -4.45 1.44 9.75
C ASN A 112 -2.98 1.02 9.81
N GLN A 113 -2.29 0.96 8.67
CA GLN A 113 -0.84 0.69 8.62
C GLN A 113 -0.05 1.90 9.13
N LEU A 114 -0.46 3.12 8.75
CA LEU A 114 0.19 4.36 9.21
C LEU A 114 0.16 4.53 10.74
N SER A 115 -0.84 3.95 11.42
CA SER A 115 -0.98 3.95 12.87
C SER A 115 -0.19 2.84 13.58
N GLN A 116 0.47 1.93 12.84
CA GLN A 116 1.21 0.82 13.45
C GLN A 116 2.53 1.31 14.06
N PRO A 117 2.87 0.87 15.28
CA PRO A 117 4.10 1.32 15.95
C PRO A 117 5.38 0.75 15.31
N ASP A 118 5.27 -0.36 14.58
CA ASP A 118 6.38 -1.05 13.90
C ASP A 118 6.54 -0.69 12.42
N LEU A 119 5.69 0.19 11.89
CA LEU A 119 5.73 0.60 10.48
C LEU A 119 7.13 1.05 10.04
N ILE A 120 7.78 1.91 10.81
CA ILE A 120 9.08 2.48 10.45
C ILE A 120 10.17 1.40 10.40
N SER A 121 10.15 0.45 11.32
CA SER A 121 11.10 -0.67 11.33
C SER A 121 10.86 -1.61 10.15
N SER A 122 9.60 -1.86 9.77
CA SER A 122 9.24 -2.64 8.59
C SER A 122 9.71 -1.96 7.31
N LEU A 123 9.44 -0.65 7.12
CA LEU A 123 9.92 0.12 5.96
C LEU A 123 11.45 0.09 5.84
N HIS A 124 12.16 0.31 6.95
CA HIS A 124 13.61 0.24 6.97
C HIS A 124 14.12 -1.17 6.58
N SER A 125 13.48 -2.23 7.09
CA SER A 125 13.83 -3.61 6.76
C SER A 125 13.65 -3.90 5.26
N VAL A 126 12.51 -3.48 4.68
CA VAL A 126 12.21 -3.68 3.25
C VAL A 126 13.20 -2.93 2.37
N LEU A 127 13.49 -1.66 2.66
CA LEU A 127 14.47 -0.88 1.90
C LEU A 127 15.88 -1.49 1.98
N SER A 128 16.30 -1.90 3.18
CA SER A 128 17.60 -2.51 3.40
C SER A 128 17.76 -3.86 2.70
N SER A 129 16.72 -4.69 2.70
CA SER A 129 16.75 -6.02 2.09
C SER A 129 16.64 -5.98 0.57
N SER A 130 15.83 -5.09 0.00
CA SER A 130 15.68 -4.92 -1.44
C SER A 130 16.84 -4.14 -2.08
N GLY A 131 17.43 -3.21 -1.34
CA GLY A 131 18.41 -2.26 -1.83
C GLY A 131 17.80 -1.10 -2.63
N LEU A 132 16.47 -0.89 -2.56
CA LEU A 132 15.83 0.28 -3.17
C LEU A 132 16.22 1.55 -2.40
N ASN A 133 16.61 2.59 -3.13
CA ASN A 133 16.85 3.89 -2.51
C ASN A 133 15.52 4.47 -2.02
N ALA A 134 15.48 4.95 -0.78
CA ALA A 134 14.27 5.52 -0.18
C ALA A 134 13.65 6.64 -1.03
N GLY A 135 14.46 7.47 -1.68
CA GLY A 135 13.99 8.52 -2.59
C GLY A 135 13.29 8.02 -3.86
N ASN A 136 13.37 6.72 -4.17
CA ASN A 136 12.62 6.11 -5.28
C ASN A 136 11.27 5.51 -4.83
N LEU A 137 10.93 5.60 -3.53
CA LEU A 137 9.67 5.12 -2.98
C LEU A 137 8.75 6.29 -2.62
N THR A 138 7.52 6.23 -3.07
CA THR A 138 6.42 7.12 -2.67
C THR A 138 5.33 6.28 -2.02
N LEU A 139 4.92 6.65 -0.81
CA LEU A 139 3.77 6.06 -0.14
C LEU A 139 2.54 6.94 -0.36
N GLU A 140 1.46 6.37 -0.90
CA GLU A 140 0.22 7.06 -1.21
C GLU A 140 -0.80 6.82 -0.10
N ILE A 141 -1.34 7.89 0.45
CA ILE A 141 -2.28 7.86 1.58
C ILE A 141 -3.56 8.56 1.15
N THR A 142 -4.71 7.92 1.34
CA THR A 142 -6.01 8.51 0.99
C THR A 142 -6.37 9.68 1.92
N GLU A 143 -6.83 10.80 1.34
CA GLU A 143 -7.18 12.03 2.03
C GLU A 143 -8.20 11.85 3.16
N SER A 144 -9.25 11.07 2.91
CA SER A 144 -10.44 10.98 3.76
C SER A 144 -10.16 10.51 5.20
N ARG A 145 -8.97 9.99 5.48
CA ARG A 145 -8.60 9.44 6.79
C ARG A 145 -7.44 10.14 7.50
N ILE A 146 -6.82 11.16 6.89
CA ILE A 146 -5.76 11.97 7.51
C ILE A 146 -6.34 13.02 8.49
N VAL A 147 -7.67 13.16 8.54
CA VAL A 147 -8.39 14.23 9.26
C VAL A 147 -8.28 14.14 10.78
N ASP A 148 -7.94 12.99 11.34
CA ASP A 148 -7.72 12.84 12.78
C ASP A 148 -6.25 13.18 13.10
N ASN A 149 -6.06 14.23 13.92
CA ASN A 149 -4.76 14.61 14.49
C ASN A 149 -4.25 13.51 15.44
N ASP A 150 -4.14 12.27 14.98
CA ASP A 150 -3.55 11.19 15.77
C ASP A 150 -2.04 11.44 15.88
N PRO A 151 -1.50 11.63 17.08
CA PRO A 151 -0.08 11.90 17.29
C PRO A 151 0.82 10.78 16.74
N VAL A 152 0.33 9.54 16.68
CA VAL A 152 1.09 8.40 16.12
C VAL A 152 1.21 8.55 14.61
N ILE A 153 0.13 8.93 13.94
CA ILE A 153 0.13 9.17 12.49
C ILE A 153 1.11 10.29 12.12
N VAL A 154 1.02 11.44 12.81
CA VAL A 154 1.91 12.57 12.57
C VAL A 154 3.38 12.18 12.78
N LYS A 155 3.67 11.47 13.87
CA LYS A 155 5.02 10.96 14.17
C LYS A 155 5.52 10.02 13.08
N ASN A 156 4.71 9.07 12.64
CA ASN A 156 5.09 8.12 11.60
C ASN A 156 5.28 8.79 10.25
N MET A 157 4.45 9.78 9.89
CA MET A 157 4.65 10.57 8.66
C MET A 157 5.98 11.32 8.67
N GLN A 158 6.34 11.94 9.80
CA GLN A 158 7.65 12.58 9.93
C GLN A 158 8.79 11.56 9.81
N ALA A 159 8.70 10.43 10.49
CA ALA A 159 9.71 9.38 10.42
C ALA A 159 9.86 8.77 9.01
N ILE A 160 8.76 8.63 8.24
CA ILE A 160 8.80 8.23 6.82
C ILE A 160 9.62 9.23 5.99
N ARG A 161 9.39 10.54 6.20
CA ARG A 161 10.16 11.59 5.52
C ARG A 161 11.63 11.58 5.94
N ASP A 162 11.91 11.37 7.22
CA ASP A 162 13.28 11.29 7.75
C ASP A 162 14.06 10.09 7.18
N LEU A 163 13.37 9.01 6.77
CA LEU A 163 13.94 7.91 5.98
C LEU A 163 14.25 8.31 4.53
N GLY A 164 13.76 9.45 4.05
CA GLY A 164 13.88 9.90 2.66
C GLY A 164 12.80 9.35 1.72
N ILE A 165 11.74 8.73 2.25
CA ILE A 165 10.59 8.24 1.48
C ILE A 165 9.64 9.41 1.19
N HIS A 166 9.10 9.49 -0.02
CA HIS A 166 8.09 10.48 -0.38
C HIS A 166 6.70 10.05 0.09
N ILE A 167 5.87 11.05 0.44
CA ILE A 167 4.46 10.83 0.77
C ILE A 167 3.62 11.60 -0.25
N ALA A 168 2.65 10.94 -0.86
CA ALA A 168 1.63 11.53 -1.71
C ALA A 168 0.25 11.36 -1.09
N ILE A 169 -0.64 12.32 -1.35
CA ILE A 169 -2.04 12.24 -0.93
C ILE A 169 -2.85 11.83 -2.15
N ASP A 170 -3.50 10.68 -2.06
CA ASP A 170 -4.37 10.15 -3.10
C ASP A 170 -5.83 10.57 -2.89
N ASP A 171 -6.64 10.51 -3.98
CA ASP A 171 -8.06 10.89 -4.01
C ASP A 171 -8.35 12.33 -3.53
N PHE A 172 -7.39 13.25 -3.73
CA PHE A 172 -7.54 14.65 -3.29
C PHE A 172 -8.75 15.33 -3.93
N GLY A 173 -9.63 15.90 -3.07
CA GLY A 173 -10.82 16.63 -3.52
C GLY A 173 -12.10 15.79 -3.62
N THR A 174 -12.06 14.50 -3.31
CA THR A 174 -13.26 13.64 -3.25
C THR A 174 -13.97 13.69 -1.90
N GLY A 175 -13.33 14.29 -0.87
CA GLY A 175 -13.83 14.45 0.51
C GLY A 175 -13.95 15.91 0.95
N TYR A 176 -14.15 16.13 2.25
CA TYR A 176 -14.17 17.45 2.89
C TYR A 176 -12.76 18.00 3.08
N SER A 177 -12.03 18.26 2.00
CA SER A 177 -10.66 18.75 2.04
C SER A 177 -10.58 20.16 2.58
N SER A 178 -9.90 20.35 3.68
CA SER A 178 -9.48 21.67 4.14
C SER A 178 -8.02 21.88 3.76
N LEU A 179 -7.78 22.62 2.67
CA LEU A 179 -6.44 23.10 2.24
C LEU A 179 -5.65 23.78 3.38
N SER A 180 -6.36 24.24 4.44
CA SER A 180 -5.73 24.83 5.62
C SER A 180 -4.93 23.82 6.44
N LYS A 181 -5.33 22.54 6.47
CA LYS A 181 -4.63 21.50 7.23
C LYS A 181 -3.34 21.00 6.53
N LEU A 182 -3.30 21.08 5.19
CA LEU A 182 -2.09 20.74 4.43
C LEU A 182 -0.90 21.69 4.68
N LYS A 183 -1.16 22.90 5.18
CA LYS A 183 -0.08 23.87 5.51
C LYS A 183 0.59 23.60 6.86
N GLU A 184 -0.03 22.80 7.70
CA GLU A 184 0.46 22.47 9.06
C GLU A 184 1.20 21.12 9.12
N MET A 185 1.18 20.38 8.01
CA MET A 185 1.88 19.10 7.80
C MET A 185 3.17 19.29 6.99
#